data_682cb69505b7e7160fe9058a7eb097e6
#
_entry.id   682cb69505b7e7160fe9058a7eb097e6
#
_cell.length_a   1.000
_cell.length_b   1.000
_cell.length_c   1.000
_cell.angle_alpha   90.00
_cell.angle_beta   90.00
_cell.angle_gamma   90.00
#
_symmetry.space_group_name_H-M   'P 1'
#
loop_
_entity.id
_entity.type
_entity.pdbx_description
1 polymer ?
#
loop_
_entity_poly.entity_id
_entity_poly.type
_entity_poly.pdbx_seq_one_letter_code
_entity_poly.pdbx_strand_id
1 'polypeptide(L)'
;MKLTGISAAVVIFATAAIANPITPGEVQFDEYGAIQASLSGSDGDAANGAKIMTNRGKGNCVACHAVTALNDAPFHGEVGPTLDGIADYRSAEELRGIIANAKMTFEGSVMPAFYKTSGFIRPGDGYTGKGAKEEDLTPILTAQEIEDVVAFLMT
;
A
#
# COMPACT_ATOMS: atom_id res chain seq x y z
N MET A 1 52.09 -43.59 -7.60
CA MET A 1 51.48 -42.70 -6.61
C MET A 1 50.31 -41.99 -7.27
N LYS A 2 49.05 -42.33 -6.95
CA LYS A 2 47.85 -41.64 -7.46
C LYS A 2 47.42 -40.63 -6.42
N LEU A 3 47.49 -39.33 -6.71
CA LEU A 3 46.90 -38.28 -5.89
C LEU A 3 45.44 -38.20 -6.24
N THR A 4 44.57 -38.55 -5.30
CA THR A 4 43.14 -38.30 -5.36
C THR A 4 42.87 -36.89 -4.80
N GLY A 5 42.51 -35.96 -5.69
CA GLY A 5 42.09 -34.61 -5.30
C GLY A 5 40.67 -34.64 -4.72
N ILE A 6 40.52 -34.19 -3.50
CA ILE A 6 39.21 -34.01 -2.83
C ILE A 6 38.75 -32.61 -3.21
N SER A 7 37.72 -32.52 -4.06
CA SER A 7 37.02 -31.25 -4.34
C SER A 7 36.03 -30.97 -3.22
N ALA A 8 36.28 -29.95 -2.41
CA ALA A 8 35.31 -29.45 -1.43
C ALA A 8 34.28 -28.56 -2.13
N ALA A 9 33.03 -28.99 -2.14
CA ALA A 9 31.91 -28.16 -2.60
C ALA A 9 31.56 -27.18 -1.49
N VAL A 10 31.72 -25.89 -1.75
CA VAL A 10 31.22 -24.81 -0.83
C VAL A 10 29.73 -24.57 -1.13
N VAL A 11 28.88 -24.94 -0.20
CA VAL A 11 27.44 -24.64 -0.26
C VAL A 11 27.24 -23.26 0.34
N ILE A 12 26.90 -22.27 -0.48
CA ILE A 12 26.57 -20.92 -0.05
C ILE A 12 25.06 -20.92 0.28
N PHE A 13 24.73 -20.84 1.57
CA PHE A 13 23.35 -20.59 2.00
C PHE A 13 23.06 -19.09 1.82
N ALA A 14 22.20 -18.74 0.86
CA ALA A 14 21.62 -17.41 0.78
C ALA A 14 20.59 -17.26 1.89
N THR A 15 20.88 -16.49 2.92
CA THR A 15 19.89 -16.07 3.91
C THR A 15 19.03 -14.98 3.28
N ALA A 16 17.74 -15.24 3.04
CA ALA A 16 16.79 -14.20 2.69
C ALA A 16 16.69 -13.22 3.88
N ALA A 17 17.14 -11.99 3.68
CA ALA A 17 16.92 -10.93 4.63
C ALA A 17 15.42 -10.58 4.60
N ILE A 18 14.68 -10.87 5.66
CA ILE A 18 13.31 -10.38 5.84
C ILE A 18 13.44 -8.90 6.19
N ALA A 19 13.10 -8.03 5.25
CA ALA A 19 13.02 -6.59 5.51
C ALA A 19 11.85 -6.34 6.45
N ASN A 20 12.07 -5.57 7.53
CA ASN A 20 10.98 -5.10 8.36
C ASN A 20 10.14 -4.10 7.59
N PRO A 21 8.79 -4.12 7.71
CA PRO A 21 7.94 -3.11 7.10
C PRO A 21 8.32 -1.70 7.57
N ILE A 22 8.32 -0.74 6.65
CA ILE A 22 8.51 0.68 6.96
C ILE A 22 7.28 1.17 7.72
N THR A 23 7.44 1.69 8.92
CA THR A 23 6.29 2.19 9.72
C THR A 23 5.76 3.52 9.14
N PRO A 24 4.48 3.90 9.41
CA PRO A 24 3.91 5.15 8.89
C PRO A 24 4.73 6.41 9.19
N GLY A 25 5.41 6.46 10.33
CA GLY A 25 6.26 7.58 10.72
C GLY A 25 7.62 7.63 10.02
N GLU A 26 8.04 6.54 9.38
CA GLU A 26 9.32 6.41 8.68
C GLU A 26 9.18 6.54 7.16
N VAL A 27 7.96 6.67 6.66
CA VAL A 27 7.70 6.79 5.21
C VAL A 27 8.38 8.04 4.64
N GLN A 28 9.15 7.86 3.59
CA GLN A 28 9.82 8.93 2.85
C GLN A 28 9.10 9.16 1.52
N PHE A 29 8.49 10.33 1.38
CA PHE A 29 7.93 10.81 0.12
C PHE A 29 8.97 11.64 -0.61
N ASP A 30 9.05 11.51 -1.92
CA ASP A 30 9.84 12.43 -2.75
C ASP A 30 9.10 13.77 -2.96
N GLU A 31 9.68 14.67 -3.75
CA GLU A 31 9.12 16.00 -4.02
C GLU A 31 7.77 15.96 -4.75
N TYR A 32 7.41 14.86 -5.39
CA TYR A 32 6.14 14.65 -6.10
C TYR A 32 5.16 13.76 -5.32
N GLY A 33 5.53 13.32 -4.14
CA GLY A 33 4.71 12.49 -3.27
C GLY A 33 4.82 10.98 -3.55
N ALA A 34 5.76 10.52 -4.38
CA ALA A 34 5.98 9.11 -4.61
C ALA A 34 6.83 8.47 -3.49
N ILE A 35 6.66 7.16 -3.29
CA ILE A 35 7.44 6.36 -2.33
C ILE A 35 8.23 5.32 -3.12
N GLN A 36 9.56 5.47 -3.16
CA GLN A 36 10.45 4.68 -3.99
C GLN A 36 10.61 3.23 -3.49
N ALA A 37 10.69 3.04 -2.18
CA ALA A 37 10.86 1.73 -1.58
C ALA A 37 9.53 1.03 -1.31
N SER A 38 9.48 -0.30 -1.45
CA SER A 38 8.36 -1.09 -0.96
C SER A 38 8.17 -0.88 0.54
N LEU A 39 6.94 -0.63 0.98
CA LEU A 39 6.61 -0.43 2.40
C LEU A 39 6.71 -1.74 3.19
N SER A 40 6.38 -2.86 2.58
CA SER A 40 6.44 -4.18 3.22
C SER A 40 7.78 -4.89 3.05
N GLY A 41 8.58 -4.49 2.05
CA GLY A 41 9.76 -5.21 1.64
C GLY A 41 9.47 -6.54 0.92
N SER A 42 8.21 -6.78 0.56
CA SER A 42 7.74 -7.97 -0.17
C SER A 42 6.93 -7.57 -1.39
N ASP A 43 6.79 -8.47 -2.34
CA ASP A 43 5.91 -8.27 -3.50
C ASP A 43 4.45 -8.23 -3.06
N GLY A 44 3.62 -7.45 -3.79
CA GLY A 44 2.19 -7.37 -3.58
C GLY A 44 1.44 -8.52 -4.24
N ASP A 45 0.33 -8.93 -3.62
CA ASP A 45 -0.63 -9.89 -4.17
C ASP A 45 -1.82 -9.13 -4.80
N ALA A 46 -1.87 -9.09 -6.12
CA ALA A 46 -2.94 -8.42 -6.87
C ALA A 46 -4.33 -8.98 -6.54
N ALA A 47 -4.46 -10.28 -6.30
CA ALA A 47 -5.74 -10.89 -5.95
C ALA A 47 -6.22 -10.45 -4.55
N ASN A 48 -5.30 -10.25 -3.61
CA ASN A 48 -5.61 -9.67 -2.32
C ASN A 48 -5.91 -8.16 -2.43
N GLY A 49 -5.17 -7.45 -3.29
CA GLY A 49 -5.43 -6.04 -3.61
C GLY A 49 -6.86 -5.80 -4.07
N ALA A 50 -7.38 -6.62 -5.00
CA ALA A 50 -8.77 -6.57 -5.44
C ALA A 50 -9.78 -6.70 -4.28
N LYS A 51 -9.52 -7.64 -3.34
CA LYS A 51 -10.37 -7.82 -2.15
C LYS A 51 -10.32 -6.62 -1.22
N ILE A 52 -9.15 -6.02 -1.03
CA ILE A 52 -8.98 -4.82 -0.20
C ILE A 52 -9.75 -3.64 -0.79
N MET A 53 -9.68 -3.45 -2.12
CA MET A 53 -10.35 -2.36 -2.82
C MET A 53 -11.87 -2.40 -2.72
N THR A 54 -12.46 -3.58 -2.55
CA THR A 54 -13.91 -3.78 -2.40
C THR A 54 -14.36 -3.92 -0.94
N ASN A 55 -13.44 -4.05 0.01
CA ASN A 55 -13.75 -4.28 1.42
C ASN A 55 -14.07 -2.95 2.13
N ARG A 56 -15.31 -2.81 2.61
CA ARG A 56 -15.80 -1.63 3.34
C ARG A 56 -15.06 -1.33 4.65
N GLY A 57 -14.47 -2.34 5.27
CA GLY A 57 -13.67 -2.19 6.50
C GLY A 57 -12.19 -1.91 6.25
N LYS A 58 -11.78 -1.81 4.99
CA LYS A 58 -10.39 -1.60 4.56
C LYS A 58 -10.29 -0.42 3.58
N GLY A 59 -9.76 -0.67 2.38
CA GLY A 59 -9.57 0.36 1.36
C GLY A 59 -10.88 0.97 0.86
N ASN A 60 -11.86 0.11 0.56
CA ASN A 60 -13.15 0.50 -0.01
C ASN A 60 -13.03 1.48 -1.19
N CYS A 61 -12.02 1.29 -2.03
CA CYS A 61 -11.65 2.20 -3.12
C CYS A 61 -12.80 2.40 -4.11
N VAL A 62 -13.57 1.33 -4.34
CA VAL A 62 -14.73 1.36 -5.25
C VAL A 62 -15.83 2.32 -4.77
N ALA A 63 -15.88 2.69 -3.50
CA ALA A 63 -16.84 3.69 -3.02
C ALA A 63 -16.63 5.08 -3.63
N CYS A 64 -15.42 5.37 -4.11
CA CYS A 64 -15.05 6.66 -4.71
C CYS A 64 -14.60 6.53 -6.17
N HIS A 65 -14.16 5.37 -6.61
CA HIS A 65 -13.57 5.15 -7.93
C HIS A 65 -14.31 4.07 -8.72
N ALA A 66 -14.54 4.32 -9.99
CA ALA A 66 -14.94 3.27 -10.93
C ALA A 66 -13.72 2.38 -11.26
N VAL A 67 -13.92 1.05 -11.21
CA VAL A 67 -12.91 0.02 -11.53
C VAL A 67 -13.61 -1.10 -12.28
N THR A 68 -13.52 -1.13 -13.60
CA THR A 68 -14.27 -2.09 -14.44
C THR A 68 -13.94 -3.54 -14.10
N ALA A 69 -12.68 -3.83 -13.75
CA ALA A 69 -12.26 -5.17 -13.36
C ALA A 69 -12.92 -5.67 -12.05
N LEU A 70 -13.58 -4.79 -11.27
CA LEU A 70 -14.26 -5.11 -10.01
C LEU A 70 -15.78 -4.91 -10.09
N ASN A 71 -16.38 -4.98 -11.28
CA ASN A 71 -17.81 -4.74 -11.50
C ASN A 71 -18.76 -5.68 -10.73
N ASP A 72 -18.26 -6.79 -10.22
CA ASP A 72 -19.04 -7.68 -9.32
C ASP A 72 -19.30 -7.02 -7.95
N ALA A 73 -18.52 -6.02 -7.56
CA ALA A 73 -18.76 -5.23 -6.39
C ALA A 73 -19.80 -4.12 -6.72
N PRO A 74 -20.87 -3.97 -5.92
CA PRO A 74 -21.89 -2.97 -6.20
C PRO A 74 -21.42 -1.55 -5.78
N PHE A 75 -22.05 -0.54 -6.41
CA PHE A 75 -21.99 0.87 -6.00
C PHE A 75 -20.59 1.50 -6.14
N HIS A 76 -20.02 1.45 -7.35
CA HIS A 76 -18.84 2.24 -7.68
C HIS A 76 -19.17 3.73 -7.67
N GLY A 77 -18.34 4.52 -6.96
CA GLY A 77 -18.49 5.97 -6.88
C GLY A 77 -17.78 6.70 -8.03
N GLU A 78 -18.09 7.98 -8.15
CA GLU A 78 -17.52 8.90 -9.15
C GLU A 78 -16.86 10.12 -8.48
N VAL A 79 -16.49 10.01 -7.19
CA VAL A 79 -15.81 11.08 -6.45
C VAL A 79 -14.37 11.24 -6.92
N GLY A 80 -13.69 10.12 -7.13
CA GLY A 80 -12.35 10.04 -7.72
C GLY A 80 -12.42 9.67 -9.22
N PRO A 81 -11.32 9.80 -9.96
CA PRO A 81 -11.24 9.34 -11.34
C PRO A 81 -11.41 7.82 -11.44
N THR A 82 -11.78 7.32 -12.63
CA THR A 82 -11.66 5.88 -12.90
C THR A 82 -10.22 5.42 -12.73
N LEU A 83 -10.04 4.20 -12.23
CA LEU A 83 -8.73 3.57 -12.08
C LEU A 83 -8.39 2.63 -13.25
N ASP A 84 -9.30 2.48 -14.22
CA ASP A 84 -9.03 1.68 -15.42
C ASP A 84 -7.86 2.27 -16.20
N GLY A 85 -6.87 1.43 -16.51
CA GLY A 85 -5.66 1.82 -17.25
C GLY A 85 -4.72 2.74 -16.48
N ILE A 86 -4.82 2.81 -15.14
CA ILE A 86 -3.98 3.72 -14.34
C ILE A 86 -2.47 3.41 -14.48
N ALA A 87 -2.12 2.15 -14.73
CA ALA A 87 -0.74 1.71 -14.94
C ALA A 87 -0.10 2.30 -16.22
N ASP A 88 -0.91 2.82 -17.15
CA ASP A 88 -0.40 3.42 -18.38
C ASP A 88 0.26 4.80 -18.14
N TYR A 89 -0.05 5.46 -17.01
CA TYR A 89 0.39 6.83 -16.73
C TYR A 89 0.82 7.09 -15.28
N ARG A 90 0.83 6.05 -14.44
CA ARG A 90 1.35 6.11 -13.07
C ARG A 90 2.27 4.92 -12.80
N SER A 91 3.39 5.19 -12.16
CA SER A 91 4.28 4.13 -11.69
C SER A 91 3.80 3.52 -10.36
N ALA A 92 4.36 2.37 -10.00
CA ALA A 92 4.07 1.74 -8.71
C ALA A 92 4.47 2.63 -7.52
N GLU A 93 5.56 3.39 -7.64
CA GLU A 93 6.06 4.34 -6.63
C GLU A 93 5.07 5.49 -6.42
N GLU A 94 4.53 6.06 -7.52
CA GLU A 94 3.51 7.10 -7.47
C GLU A 94 2.22 6.58 -6.84
N LEU A 95 1.74 5.41 -7.27
CA LEU A 95 0.52 4.79 -6.72
C LEU A 95 0.68 4.47 -5.24
N ARG A 96 1.84 3.95 -4.83
CA ARG A 96 2.16 3.69 -3.42
C ARG A 96 2.06 4.95 -2.59
N GLY A 97 2.65 6.06 -3.06
CA GLY A 97 2.59 7.36 -2.41
C GLY A 97 1.17 7.91 -2.31
N ILE A 98 0.40 7.86 -3.41
CA ILE A 98 -1.00 8.32 -3.45
C ILE A 98 -1.87 7.51 -2.48
N ILE A 99 -1.73 6.20 -2.43
CA ILE A 99 -2.49 5.35 -1.51
C ILE A 99 -2.07 5.64 -0.06
N ALA A 100 -0.78 5.72 0.21
CA ALA A 100 -0.29 5.99 1.55
C ALA A 100 -0.81 7.34 2.07
N ASN A 101 -0.68 8.41 1.29
CA ASN A 101 -1.20 9.73 1.62
C ASN A 101 -1.34 10.61 0.37
N ALA A 102 -2.49 10.58 -0.27
CA ALA A 102 -2.76 11.34 -1.49
C ALA A 102 -2.50 12.85 -1.37
N LYS A 103 -2.50 13.41 -0.16
CA LYS A 103 -2.26 14.85 0.07
C LYS A 103 -0.80 15.25 -0.16
N MET A 104 0.12 14.28 -0.21
CA MET A 104 1.53 14.54 -0.56
C MET A 104 1.70 14.84 -2.06
N THR A 105 0.82 14.31 -2.90
CA THR A 105 0.78 14.56 -4.35
C THR A 105 -0.26 15.62 -4.72
N PHE A 106 -1.43 15.60 -4.05
CA PHE A 106 -2.58 16.46 -4.33
C PHE A 106 -3.05 17.14 -3.04
N GLU A 107 -2.58 18.34 -2.73
CA GLU A 107 -2.81 19.04 -1.46
C GLU A 107 -4.30 19.11 -1.06
N GLY A 108 -5.20 19.35 -2.02
CA GLY A 108 -6.65 19.43 -1.80
C GLY A 108 -7.40 18.10 -1.82
N SER A 109 -6.70 16.96 -1.85
CA SER A 109 -7.34 15.65 -1.99
C SER A 109 -8.24 15.31 -0.79
N VAL A 110 -9.46 14.82 -1.10
CA VAL A 110 -10.40 14.26 -0.10
C VAL A 110 -10.14 12.76 0.15
N MET A 111 -9.28 12.13 -0.67
CA MET A 111 -8.90 10.72 -0.49
C MET A 111 -8.26 10.53 0.89
N PRO A 112 -8.67 9.51 1.66
CA PRO A 112 -8.05 9.19 2.94
C PRO A 112 -6.56 8.91 2.80
N ALA A 113 -5.79 9.22 3.85
CA ALA A 113 -4.43 8.72 3.98
C ALA A 113 -4.50 7.32 4.59
N PHE A 114 -4.24 6.28 3.80
CA PHE A 114 -4.41 4.90 4.24
C PHE A 114 -3.25 4.40 5.10
N TYR A 115 -2.08 5.08 5.05
CA TYR A 115 -0.89 4.70 5.81
C TYR A 115 -0.38 5.86 6.68
N LYS A 116 -1.24 6.32 7.59
CA LYS A 116 -0.95 7.46 8.46
C LYS A 116 -1.47 7.19 9.87
N THR A 117 -0.72 7.56 10.91
CA THR A 117 -1.09 7.36 12.33
C THR A 117 -0.96 8.62 13.16
N SER A 118 -0.45 9.75 12.60
CA SER A 118 -0.21 10.98 13.34
C SER A 118 -0.63 12.22 12.55
N GLY A 119 -0.65 13.37 13.19
CA GLY A 119 -0.96 14.65 12.56
C GLY A 119 -2.41 14.76 12.08
N PHE A 120 -3.34 14.13 12.77
CA PHE A 120 -4.78 14.31 12.58
C PHE A 120 -5.27 15.48 13.43
N ILE A 121 -6.22 16.25 12.90
CA ILE A 121 -6.79 17.38 13.66
C ILE A 121 -7.73 16.88 14.76
N ARG A 122 -8.53 15.87 14.48
CA ARG A 122 -9.52 15.33 15.41
C ARG A 122 -9.81 13.86 15.14
N PRO A 123 -8.88 12.96 15.51
CA PRO A 123 -9.12 11.55 15.37
C PRO A 123 -10.22 11.11 16.33
N GLY A 124 -11.17 10.32 15.85
CA GLY A 124 -12.27 9.78 16.63
C GLY A 124 -12.24 8.26 16.67
N ASP A 125 -12.66 7.71 17.82
CA ASP A 125 -12.94 6.28 17.95
C ASP A 125 -14.36 6.03 17.39
N GLY A 126 -14.46 5.24 16.31
CA GLY A 126 -15.65 5.04 15.48
C GLY A 126 -16.99 5.33 16.18
N TYR A 127 -17.94 5.87 15.65
CA TYR A 127 -19.32 6.21 16.10
C TYR A 127 -19.55 6.57 17.59
N THR A 128 -18.53 6.50 18.45
CA THR A 128 -18.67 6.77 19.90
C THR A 128 -18.66 8.26 20.25
N GLY A 129 -18.19 9.11 19.33
CA GLY A 129 -17.97 10.53 19.56
C GLY A 129 -16.79 10.83 20.51
N LYS A 130 -16.09 9.83 20.99
CA LYS A 130 -14.89 10.00 21.82
C LYS A 130 -13.69 10.30 20.92
N GLY A 131 -12.77 11.14 21.41
CA GLY A 131 -11.46 11.34 20.76
C GLY A 131 -10.62 10.07 20.90
N ALA A 132 -10.00 9.62 19.81
CA ALA A 132 -8.96 8.61 19.88
C ALA A 132 -7.65 9.28 20.32
N LYS A 133 -6.84 8.54 21.08
CA LYS A 133 -5.49 8.98 21.38
C LYS A 133 -4.57 8.66 20.21
N GLU A 134 -3.62 9.52 19.92
CA GLU A 134 -2.71 9.34 18.81
C GLU A 134 -1.90 8.04 18.91
N GLU A 135 -1.53 7.65 20.13
CA GLU A 135 -0.81 6.40 20.43
C GLU A 135 -1.59 5.12 20.10
N ASP A 136 -2.93 5.21 20.06
CA ASP A 136 -3.82 4.08 19.77
C ASP A 136 -4.17 3.99 18.25
N LEU A 137 -3.74 4.97 17.45
CA LEU A 137 -4.08 5.02 16.03
C LEU A 137 -3.27 4.00 15.24
N THR A 138 -3.97 3.21 14.45
CA THR A 138 -3.38 2.31 13.45
C THR A 138 -3.71 2.81 12.05
N PRO A 139 -2.85 2.53 11.05
CA PRO A 139 -3.18 2.87 9.68
C PRO A 139 -4.39 2.06 9.19
N ILE A 140 -5.13 2.59 8.22
CA ILE A 140 -6.30 1.91 7.62
C ILE A 140 -5.86 0.64 6.90
N LEU A 141 -4.72 0.70 6.19
CA LEU A 141 -4.09 -0.43 5.52
C LEU A 141 -2.71 -0.69 6.14
N THR A 142 -2.32 -1.95 6.19
CA THR A 142 -0.95 -2.33 6.52
C THR A 142 -0.01 -2.03 5.34
N ALA A 143 1.31 -2.05 5.57
CA ALA A 143 2.32 -1.92 4.52
C ALA A 143 2.09 -2.93 3.38
N GLN A 144 1.84 -4.21 3.72
CA GLN A 144 1.59 -5.25 2.73
C GLN A 144 0.29 -5.00 1.96
N GLU A 145 -0.78 -4.58 2.62
CA GLU A 145 -2.05 -4.29 1.96
C GLU A 145 -1.93 -3.12 0.96
N ILE A 146 -1.04 -2.17 1.18
CA ILE A 146 -0.75 -1.13 0.17
C ILE A 146 -0.04 -1.74 -1.03
N GLU A 147 0.99 -2.58 -0.84
CA GLU A 147 1.67 -3.25 -1.94
C GLU A 147 0.72 -4.15 -2.73
N ASP A 148 -0.22 -4.82 -2.06
CA ASP A 148 -1.23 -5.66 -2.71
C ASP A 148 -2.15 -4.83 -3.62
N VAL A 149 -2.61 -3.66 -3.14
CA VAL A 149 -3.43 -2.74 -3.94
C VAL A 149 -2.63 -2.17 -5.11
N VAL A 150 -1.37 -1.78 -4.89
CA VAL A 150 -0.47 -1.33 -5.97
C VAL A 150 -0.31 -2.44 -7.02
N ALA A 151 -0.04 -3.68 -6.59
CA ALA A 151 0.10 -4.81 -7.50
C ALA A 151 -1.17 -5.03 -8.36
N PHE A 152 -2.37 -4.88 -7.78
CA PHE A 152 -3.62 -4.95 -8.54
C PHE A 152 -3.74 -3.80 -9.56
N LEU A 153 -3.43 -2.58 -9.17
CA LEU A 153 -3.54 -1.41 -10.04
C LEU A 153 -2.52 -1.42 -11.19
N MET A 154 -1.46 -2.19 -11.07
CA MET A 154 -0.42 -2.39 -12.10
C MET A 154 -0.73 -3.55 -13.07
N THR A 155 -1.89 -4.23 -12.94
CA THR A 155 -2.37 -5.24 -13.90
C THR A 155 -3.17 -4.58 -15.01
#